data_14a73efb839c5a3683fa5ba557fce238
#
_entry.id   14a73efb839c5a3683fa5ba557fce238
#
_cell.length_a   1.000
_cell.length_b   1.000
_cell.length_c   1.000
_cell.angle_alpha   90.00
_cell.angle_beta   90.00
_cell.angle_gamma   90.00
#
_symmetry.space_group_name_H-M   'P 1'
#
loop_
_entity.id
_entity.type
_entity.pdbx_description
1 polymer ?
#
loop_
_entity_poly.entity_id
_entity_poly.type
_entity_poly.pdbx_seq_one_letter_code
_entity_poly.pdbx_strand_id
1 'polypeptide(L)'
;DIQIEIVPVPFEKMAEQHHAESSASIRKRVIKARKIQAQRFANHPGIYCNAQMEAGLLHLYAQPNEAGLKLLQTAMTRLNLSARAYGRILKVARTIADLDNSEHITSIHLAEAISYRNLDREDWAG
;
A
#
# COMPACT_ATOMS: atom_id res chain seq x y z
N ASP A 1 -3.70 1.94 9.44
CA ASP A 1 -3.00 1.10 8.44
C ASP A 1 -1.91 1.86 7.69
N ILE A 2 -2.14 3.13 7.38
CA ILE A 2 -1.14 3.98 6.75
C ILE A 2 -0.88 5.18 7.65
N GLN A 3 0.38 5.37 8.01
CA GLN A 3 0.82 6.49 8.82
C GLN A 3 1.87 7.29 8.05
N ILE A 4 1.71 8.61 8.05
CA ILE A 4 2.60 9.50 7.32
C ILE A 4 3.09 10.58 8.28
N GLU A 5 4.41 10.72 8.35
CA GLU A 5 5.04 11.80 9.08
C GLU A 5 5.13 13.03 8.18
N ILE A 6 4.57 14.16 8.64
CA ILE A 6 4.63 15.41 7.92
C ILE A 6 5.70 16.29 8.54
N VAL A 7 6.71 16.62 7.73
CA VAL A 7 7.79 17.48 8.14
C VAL A 7 7.44 18.94 7.79
N PRO A 8 7.69 19.93 8.69
CA PRO A 8 7.46 21.33 8.35
C PRO A 8 8.21 21.73 7.09
N VAL A 9 7.51 22.44 6.20
CA VAL A 9 8.09 22.89 4.93
C VAL A 9 8.96 24.13 5.22
N PRO A 10 10.26 24.13 4.81
CA PRO A 10 11.11 25.31 4.94
C PRO A 10 10.53 26.50 4.19
N PHE A 11 10.73 27.71 4.73
CA PHE A 11 10.24 28.93 4.12
C PHE A 11 10.71 29.10 2.66
N GLU A 12 11.96 28.74 2.38
CA GLU A 12 12.53 28.83 1.04
C GLU A 12 11.75 27.98 0.04
N LYS A 13 11.31 26.79 0.45
CA LYS A 13 10.50 25.92 -0.41
C LYS A 13 9.08 26.44 -0.57
N MET A 14 8.54 27.09 0.44
CA MET A 14 7.22 27.72 0.35
C MET A 14 7.22 28.92 -0.60
N ALA A 15 8.34 29.65 -0.66
CA ALA A 15 8.49 30.80 -1.54
C ALA A 15 8.77 30.39 -2.99
N GLU A 16 9.23 29.18 -3.24
CA GLU A 16 9.47 28.67 -4.59
C GLU A 16 8.15 28.26 -5.24
N GLN A 17 8.04 28.53 -6.56
CA GLN A 17 6.91 28.03 -7.32
C GLN A 17 7.15 26.58 -7.70
N HIS A 18 6.79 25.66 -6.80
CA HIS A 18 6.85 24.23 -7.11
C HIS A 18 5.61 23.79 -7.85
N HIS A 19 5.83 23.09 -8.94
CA HIS A 19 4.76 22.39 -9.62
C HIS A 19 4.48 21.07 -8.89
N ALA A 20 3.71 21.15 -7.81
CA ALA A 20 3.19 19.97 -7.17
C ALA A 20 2.25 19.26 -8.14
N GLU A 21 2.16 17.93 -8.05
CA GLU A 21 1.24 17.16 -8.86
C GLU A 21 -0.19 17.65 -8.66
N SER A 22 -0.92 17.87 -9.76
CA SER A 22 -2.29 18.38 -9.68
C SER A 22 -3.25 17.36 -9.11
N SER A 23 -4.32 17.86 -8.47
CA SER A 23 -5.41 16.99 -7.99
C SER A 23 -6.05 16.19 -9.13
N ALA A 24 -6.13 16.76 -10.33
CA ALA A 24 -6.66 16.06 -11.50
C ALA A 24 -5.80 14.86 -11.89
N SER A 25 -4.47 15.00 -11.82
CA SER A 25 -3.53 13.91 -12.11
C SER A 25 -3.64 12.79 -11.08
N ILE A 26 -3.69 13.14 -9.80
CA ILE A 26 -3.88 12.19 -8.70
C ILE A 26 -5.21 11.45 -8.86
N ARG A 27 -6.28 12.19 -9.17
CA ARG A 27 -7.62 11.62 -9.37
C ARG A 27 -7.63 10.58 -10.49
N LYS A 28 -6.93 10.84 -11.60
CA LYS A 28 -6.84 9.89 -12.72
C LYS A 28 -6.22 8.57 -12.29
N ARG A 29 -5.14 8.61 -11.50
CA ARG A 29 -4.51 7.39 -10.99
C ARG A 29 -5.43 6.62 -10.05
N VAL A 30 -6.13 7.32 -9.17
CA VAL A 30 -7.07 6.70 -8.23
C VAL A 30 -8.23 6.04 -8.99
N ILE A 31 -8.81 6.74 -9.99
CA ILE A 31 -9.91 6.19 -10.80
C ILE A 31 -9.44 4.94 -11.54
N LYS A 32 -8.25 4.97 -12.11
CA LYS A 32 -7.69 3.81 -12.82
C LYS A 32 -7.51 2.62 -11.88
N ALA A 33 -6.96 2.85 -10.69
CA ALA A 33 -6.81 1.79 -9.69
C ALA A 33 -8.16 1.23 -9.26
N ARG A 34 -9.14 2.08 -9.05
CA ARG A 34 -10.50 1.65 -8.69
C ARG A 34 -11.17 0.82 -9.78
N LYS A 35 -10.94 1.15 -11.04
CA LYS A 35 -11.45 0.35 -12.16
C LYS A 35 -10.82 -1.05 -12.17
N ILE A 36 -9.53 -1.14 -11.91
CA ILE A 36 -8.84 -2.43 -11.80
C ILE A 36 -9.47 -3.27 -10.69
N GLN A 37 -9.74 -2.67 -9.54
CA GLN A 37 -10.36 -3.37 -8.43
C GLN A 37 -11.80 -3.78 -8.72
N ALA A 38 -12.57 -2.92 -9.39
CA ALA A 38 -13.92 -3.24 -9.79
C ALA A 38 -13.96 -4.46 -10.72
N GLN A 39 -13.04 -4.54 -11.66
CA GLN A 39 -12.92 -5.71 -12.55
C GLN A 39 -12.48 -6.96 -11.80
N ARG A 40 -11.53 -6.81 -10.86
CA ARG A 40 -11.04 -7.92 -10.05
C ARG A 40 -12.17 -8.58 -9.25
N PHE A 41 -13.05 -7.78 -8.67
CA PHE A 41 -14.10 -8.26 -7.78
C PHE A 41 -15.47 -8.36 -8.43
N ALA A 42 -15.54 -8.26 -9.77
CA ALA A 42 -16.82 -8.29 -10.49
C ALA A 42 -17.65 -9.55 -10.20
N ASN A 43 -16.99 -10.67 -9.94
CA ASN A 43 -17.63 -11.95 -9.64
C ASN A 43 -17.69 -12.26 -8.13
N HIS A 44 -17.39 -11.29 -7.28
CA HIS A 44 -17.40 -11.45 -5.83
C HIS A 44 -18.43 -10.50 -5.21
N PRO A 45 -19.69 -10.97 -4.99
CA PRO A 45 -20.74 -10.10 -4.45
C PRO A 45 -20.35 -9.50 -3.09
N GLY A 46 -20.58 -8.19 -2.94
CA GLY A 46 -20.29 -7.49 -1.71
C GLY A 46 -18.83 -7.02 -1.55
N ILE A 47 -17.94 -7.38 -2.49
CA ILE A 47 -16.54 -6.96 -2.47
C ILE A 47 -16.32 -5.94 -3.58
N TYR A 48 -15.88 -4.75 -3.21
CA TYR A 48 -15.71 -3.62 -4.13
C TYR A 48 -14.29 -3.06 -4.17
N CYS A 49 -13.47 -3.36 -3.16
CA CYS A 49 -12.11 -2.84 -3.07
C CYS A 49 -11.21 -3.81 -2.30
N ASN A 50 -9.90 -3.57 -2.40
CA ASN A 50 -8.90 -4.43 -1.76
C ASN A 50 -9.06 -4.51 -0.24
N ALA A 51 -9.50 -3.43 0.40
CA ALA A 51 -9.67 -3.39 1.84
C ALA A 51 -10.67 -4.44 2.36
N GLN A 52 -11.58 -4.89 1.52
CA GLN A 52 -12.61 -5.87 1.89
C GLN A 52 -12.18 -7.32 1.69
N MET A 53 -10.97 -7.56 1.14
CA MET A 53 -10.49 -8.93 0.92
C MET A 53 -10.31 -9.68 2.25
N GLU A 54 -10.84 -10.89 2.31
CA GLU A 54 -10.58 -11.84 3.38
C GLU A 54 -9.43 -12.76 2.98
N ALA A 55 -9.02 -13.66 3.87
CA ALA A 55 -7.85 -14.51 3.69
C ALA A 55 -7.83 -15.26 2.34
N GLY A 56 -8.95 -15.81 1.92
CA GLY A 56 -9.05 -16.53 0.65
C GLY A 56 -8.79 -15.64 -0.55
N LEU A 57 -9.34 -14.43 -0.55
CA LEU A 57 -9.14 -13.48 -1.63
C LEU A 57 -7.73 -12.88 -1.61
N LEU A 58 -7.15 -12.70 -0.43
CA LEU A 58 -5.75 -12.28 -0.31
C LEU A 58 -4.81 -13.30 -0.94
N HIS A 59 -5.07 -14.58 -0.69
CA HIS A 59 -4.29 -15.65 -1.28
C HIS A 59 -4.41 -15.67 -2.81
N LEU A 60 -5.59 -15.37 -3.32
CA LEU A 60 -5.86 -15.39 -4.76
C LEU A 60 -5.31 -14.16 -5.50
N TYR A 61 -5.46 -12.96 -4.92
CA TYR A 61 -5.19 -11.71 -5.63
C TYR A 61 -4.00 -10.91 -5.10
N ALA A 62 -3.54 -11.19 -3.89
CA ALA A 62 -2.50 -10.40 -3.23
C ALA A 62 -1.27 -11.24 -2.88
N GLN A 63 -0.97 -12.26 -3.69
CA GLN A 63 0.21 -13.10 -3.47
C GLN A 63 1.45 -12.41 -4.04
N PRO A 64 2.46 -12.11 -3.20
CA PRO A 64 3.70 -11.50 -3.69
C PRO A 64 4.52 -12.47 -4.55
N ASN A 65 5.43 -11.92 -5.37
CA ASN A 65 6.42 -12.75 -6.02
C ASN A 65 7.43 -13.28 -4.98
N GLU A 66 8.34 -14.14 -5.41
CA GLU A 66 9.28 -14.81 -4.49
C GLU A 66 10.14 -13.81 -3.71
N ALA A 67 10.68 -12.79 -4.38
CA ALA A 67 11.49 -11.77 -3.72
C ALA A 67 10.66 -10.96 -2.72
N GLY A 68 9.41 -10.63 -3.07
CA GLY A 68 8.50 -9.92 -2.19
C GLY A 68 8.13 -10.76 -0.96
N LEU A 69 7.91 -12.03 -1.14
CA LEU A 69 7.58 -12.93 -0.03
C LEU A 69 8.72 -13.03 0.98
N LYS A 70 9.97 -13.12 0.49
CA LYS A 70 11.16 -13.11 1.37
C LYS A 70 11.28 -11.81 2.14
N LEU A 71 11.07 -10.68 1.49
CA LEU A 71 11.08 -9.38 2.13
C LEU A 71 10.02 -9.31 3.23
N LEU A 72 8.82 -9.78 2.95
CA LEU A 72 7.72 -9.77 3.90
C LEU A 72 8.02 -10.66 5.11
N GLN A 73 8.56 -11.85 4.89
CA GLN A 73 8.95 -12.76 5.98
C GLN A 73 10.00 -12.11 6.88
N THR A 74 11.01 -11.47 6.28
CA THR A 74 12.04 -10.76 7.03
C THR A 74 11.45 -9.64 7.88
N ALA A 75 10.55 -8.84 7.29
CA ALA A 75 9.89 -7.75 8.00
C ALA A 75 9.01 -8.26 9.14
N MET A 76 8.26 -9.33 8.91
CA MET A 76 7.42 -9.93 9.96
C MET A 76 8.25 -10.34 11.17
N THR A 77 9.41 -10.94 10.93
CA THR A 77 10.31 -11.37 11.99
C THR A 77 10.96 -10.19 12.70
N ARG A 78 11.55 -9.25 11.94
CA ARG A 78 12.28 -8.11 12.50
C ARG A 78 11.38 -7.15 13.26
N LEU A 79 10.19 -6.91 12.75
CA LEU A 79 9.24 -5.96 13.34
C LEU A 79 8.27 -6.64 14.29
N ASN A 80 8.37 -7.95 14.45
CA ASN A 80 7.48 -8.75 15.30
C ASN A 80 6.00 -8.44 15.01
N LEU A 81 5.64 -8.51 13.74
CA LEU A 81 4.28 -8.18 13.29
C LEU A 81 3.34 -9.35 13.48
N SER A 82 2.08 -9.03 13.77
CA SER A 82 1.01 -10.03 13.94
C SER A 82 0.49 -10.54 12.59
N ALA A 83 -0.26 -11.64 12.62
CA ALA A 83 -0.97 -12.13 11.45
C ALA A 83 -1.94 -11.09 10.86
N ARG A 84 -2.55 -10.27 11.73
CA ARG A 84 -3.42 -9.18 11.29
C ARG A 84 -2.65 -8.12 10.49
N ALA A 85 -1.44 -7.79 10.95
CA ALA A 85 -0.57 -6.87 10.22
C ALA A 85 -0.17 -7.42 8.86
N TYR A 86 0.09 -8.73 8.77
CA TYR A 86 0.40 -9.41 7.51
C TYR A 86 -0.70 -9.16 6.46
N GLY A 87 -1.95 -9.43 6.82
CA GLY A 87 -3.08 -9.20 5.91
C GLY A 87 -3.25 -7.75 5.50
N ARG A 88 -3.06 -6.82 6.43
CA ARG A 88 -3.14 -5.37 6.14
C ARG A 88 -2.04 -4.91 5.21
N ILE A 89 -0.81 -5.39 5.40
CA ILE A 89 0.31 -5.07 4.51
C ILE A 89 0.01 -5.56 3.09
N LEU A 90 -0.53 -6.75 2.94
CA LEU A 90 -0.89 -7.28 1.62
C LEU A 90 -1.97 -6.45 0.92
N LYS A 91 -2.97 -6.00 1.65
CA LYS A 91 -4.02 -5.12 1.09
C LYS A 91 -3.46 -3.80 0.59
N VAL A 92 -2.59 -3.19 1.37
CA VAL A 92 -1.92 -1.93 0.99
C VAL A 92 -0.99 -2.16 -0.20
N ALA A 93 -0.19 -3.23 -0.18
CA ALA A 93 0.71 -3.57 -1.28
C ALA A 93 -0.05 -3.83 -2.58
N ARG A 94 -1.20 -4.52 -2.51
CA ARG A 94 -2.03 -4.75 -3.70
C ARG A 94 -2.55 -3.42 -4.27
N THR A 95 -2.95 -2.51 -3.40
CA THR A 95 -3.41 -1.18 -3.81
C THR A 95 -2.28 -0.36 -4.44
N ILE A 96 -1.08 -0.40 -3.86
CA ILE A 96 0.10 0.26 -4.44
C ILE A 96 0.41 -0.29 -5.84
N ALA A 97 0.36 -1.62 -5.98
CA ALA A 97 0.57 -2.27 -7.27
C ALA A 97 -0.51 -1.87 -8.28
N ASP A 98 -1.77 -1.73 -7.85
CA ASP A 98 -2.85 -1.26 -8.71
C ASP A 98 -2.60 0.17 -9.19
N LEU A 99 -2.14 1.05 -8.29
CA LEU A 99 -1.78 2.43 -8.65
C LEU A 99 -0.60 2.48 -9.62
N ASP A 100 0.30 1.52 -9.54
CA ASP A 100 1.46 1.36 -10.42
C ASP A 100 1.10 0.59 -11.71
N ASN A 101 -0.15 0.21 -11.86
CA ASN A 101 -0.64 -0.61 -12.97
C ASN A 101 0.16 -1.92 -13.12
N SER A 102 0.55 -2.50 -12.00
CA SER A 102 1.31 -3.74 -11.94
C SER A 102 0.38 -4.91 -11.66
N GLU A 103 0.49 -5.95 -12.47
CA GLU A 103 -0.29 -7.18 -12.28
C GLU A 103 0.16 -7.92 -11.02
N HIS A 104 1.45 -7.88 -10.75
CA HIS A 104 2.06 -8.61 -9.63
C HIS A 104 2.52 -7.66 -8.53
N ILE A 105 2.47 -8.14 -7.29
CA ILE A 105 3.03 -7.43 -6.15
C ILE A 105 4.52 -7.77 -6.07
N THR A 106 5.35 -6.74 -6.23
CA THR A 106 6.81 -6.90 -6.18
C THR A 106 7.36 -6.50 -4.80
N SER A 107 8.66 -6.73 -4.60
CA SER A 107 9.34 -6.30 -3.37
C SER A 107 9.26 -4.78 -3.18
N ILE A 108 9.23 -4.00 -4.26
CA ILE A 108 9.12 -2.54 -4.19
C ILE A 108 7.78 -2.13 -3.58
N HIS A 109 6.69 -2.74 -4.04
CA HIS A 109 5.34 -2.47 -3.51
C HIS A 109 5.25 -2.85 -2.03
N LEU A 110 5.84 -3.97 -1.65
CA LEU A 110 5.84 -4.43 -0.26
C LEU A 110 6.71 -3.55 0.63
N ALA A 111 7.87 -3.11 0.15
CA ALA A 111 8.72 -2.20 0.91
C ALA A 111 7.98 -0.90 1.23
N GLU A 112 7.24 -0.34 0.27
CA GLU A 112 6.44 0.84 0.51
C GLU A 112 5.33 0.58 1.53
N ALA A 113 4.59 -0.52 1.37
CA ALA A 113 3.52 -0.88 2.31
C ALA A 113 4.03 -1.06 3.73
N ILE A 114 5.19 -1.69 3.90
CA ILE A 114 5.82 -1.89 5.19
C ILE A 114 6.27 -0.55 5.80
N SER A 115 6.81 0.36 4.96
CA SER A 115 7.29 1.66 5.43
C SER A 115 6.19 2.49 6.09
N TYR A 116 4.95 2.36 5.65
CA TYR A 116 3.83 3.08 6.25
C TYR A 116 3.46 2.60 7.65
N ARG A 117 4.01 1.47 8.08
CA ARG A 117 3.77 0.93 9.41
C ARG A 117 4.93 1.19 10.38
N ASN A 118 6.08 1.66 9.90
CA ASN A 118 7.25 1.88 10.74
C ASN A 118 7.01 2.93 11.83
N LEU A 119 6.24 3.97 11.53
CA LEU A 119 5.91 5.02 12.49
C LEU A 119 5.13 4.50 13.69
N ASP A 120 4.34 3.46 13.48
CA ASP A 120 3.54 2.83 14.52
C ASP A 120 4.39 2.26 15.66
N ARG A 121 5.65 1.93 15.36
CA ARG A 121 6.56 1.32 16.35
C ARG A 121 7.59 2.28 16.90
N GLU A 122 8.13 3.14 16.07
CA GLU A 122 9.16 4.08 16.48
C GLU A 122 8.62 5.15 17.43
N ASP A 123 7.46 5.68 17.13
CA ASP A 123 6.86 6.75 17.90
C ASP A 123 6.26 6.29 19.23
N TRP A 124 5.79 5.05 19.30
CA TRP A 124 5.15 4.52 20.49
C TRP A 124 6.13 3.76 21.40
N ALA A 125 7.28 3.40 20.89
CA ALA A 125 8.31 2.70 21.67
C ALA A 125 9.27 3.66 22.37
N GLY A 126 9.28 4.90 21.96
CA GLY A 126 10.09 5.94 22.58
C GLY A 126 9.30 6.69 23.62
#